data_f4eea8c6d367ba3377df05d56e12803b
#
_entry.id   f4eea8c6d367ba3377df05d56e12803b
#
_cell.length_a   1.000
_cell.length_b   1.000
_cell.length_c   1.000
_cell.angle_alpha   90.00
_cell.angle_beta   90.00
_cell.angle_gamma   90.00
#
_symmetry.space_group_name_H-M   'P 1'
#
loop_
_entity.id
_entity.type
_entity.pdbx_description
1 polymer ?
#
loop_
_entity_poly.entity_id
_entity_poly.type
_entity_poly.pdbx_seq_one_letter_code
_entity_poly.pdbx_strand_id
1 'polypeptide(L)'
;MIGAVATLTVYEKPTCSTCRKLRALLVEHGVEYESVDYHVTGIQEDELRGLLSKMGCGPREVLRMREPLVAELGADAPGVSDEDLITMIVASPVLLQRPIAVHGDRAVLARPIERALELL
;
A
#
# COMPACT_ATOMS: atom_id res chain seq x y z
N MET A 1 -6.91 27.50 -17.78
CA MET A 1 -6.08 26.37 -17.46
C MET A 1 -6.84 25.33 -16.65
N ILE A 2 -6.77 24.16 -17.04
CA ILE A 2 -7.37 23.08 -16.28
C ILE A 2 -6.57 22.80 -15.03
N GLY A 3 -7.26 22.50 -13.97
CA GLY A 3 -6.62 22.05 -12.77
C GLY A 3 -5.80 20.77 -13.00
N ALA A 4 -4.80 20.54 -12.18
CA ALA A 4 -4.03 19.32 -12.24
C ALA A 4 -4.91 18.12 -11.91
N VAL A 5 -4.82 17.08 -12.73
CA VAL A 5 -5.44 15.80 -12.43
C VAL A 5 -4.55 15.07 -11.45
N ALA A 6 -5.14 14.51 -10.39
CA ALA A 6 -4.37 13.74 -9.43
C ALA A 6 -3.70 12.54 -10.13
N THR A 7 -2.42 12.36 -9.87
CA THR A 7 -1.65 11.25 -10.42
C THR A 7 -1.96 9.98 -9.62
N LEU A 8 -2.14 8.88 -10.34
CA LEU A 8 -2.20 7.58 -9.70
C LEU A 8 -0.81 7.22 -9.18
N THR A 9 -0.71 6.84 -7.93
CA THR A 9 0.53 6.38 -7.30
C THR A 9 0.33 4.96 -6.79
N VAL A 10 1.31 4.11 -6.99
CA VAL A 10 1.25 2.72 -6.52
C VAL A 10 2.45 2.45 -5.62
N TYR A 11 2.15 2.08 -4.39
CA TYR A 11 3.14 1.58 -3.44
C TYR A 11 3.32 0.09 -3.71
N GLU A 12 4.48 -0.29 -4.18
CA GLU A 12 4.69 -1.64 -4.71
C GLU A 12 6.12 -2.11 -4.50
N LYS A 13 6.32 -3.39 -4.76
CA LYS A 13 7.66 -3.97 -4.86
C LYS A 13 7.79 -4.54 -6.28
N PRO A 14 8.76 -4.07 -7.08
CA PRO A 14 8.86 -4.48 -8.49
C PRO A 14 8.99 -5.98 -8.72
N THR A 15 9.53 -6.72 -7.74
CA THR A 15 9.69 -8.17 -7.82
C THR A 15 8.46 -8.96 -7.38
N CYS A 16 7.44 -8.28 -6.84
CA CYS A 16 6.21 -8.93 -6.41
C CYS A 16 5.34 -9.28 -7.61
N SER A 17 4.91 -10.55 -7.72
CA SER A 17 4.11 -11.01 -8.86
C SER A 17 2.77 -10.28 -8.96
N THR A 18 2.10 -10.04 -7.83
CA THR A 18 0.83 -9.29 -7.81
C THR A 18 1.04 -7.86 -8.26
N CYS A 19 2.13 -7.22 -7.82
CA CYS A 19 2.47 -5.87 -8.23
C CYS A 19 2.73 -5.79 -9.74
N ARG A 20 3.42 -6.78 -10.30
CA ARG A 20 3.66 -6.84 -11.74
C ARG A 20 2.38 -7.05 -12.53
N LYS A 21 1.45 -7.84 -12.00
CA LYS A 21 0.14 -8.03 -12.63
C LYS A 21 -0.66 -6.73 -12.65
N LEU A 22 -0.60 -5.96 -11.56
CA LEU A 22 -1.25 -4.65 -11.52
C LEU A 22 -0.65 -3.71 -12.55
N ARG A 23 0.67 -3.69 -12.65
CA ARG A 23 1.36 -2.87 -13.65
C ARG A 23 0.86 -3.20 -15.06
N ALA A 24 0.80 -4.48 -15.39
CA ALA A 24 0.31 -4.91 -16.70
C ALA A 24 -1.14 -4.47 -16.94
N LEU A 25 -1.99 -4.59 -15.92
CA LEU A 25 -3.39 -4.16 -16.01
C LEU A 25 -3.50 -2.67 -16.28
N LEU A 26 -2.73 -1.85 -15.57
CA LEU A 26 -2.74 -0.40 -15.76
C LEU A 26 -2.22 0.01 -17.14
N VAL A 27 -1.17 -0.65 -17.61
CA VAL A 27 -0.64 -0.42 -18.96
C VAL A 27 -1.70 -0.77 -20.01
N GLU A 28 -2.38 -1.89 -19.83
CA GLU A 28 -3.47 -2.32 -20.73
C GLU A 28 -4.59 -1.28 -20.81
N HIS A 29 -4.87 -0.61 -19.70
CA HIS A 29 -5.90 0.43 -19.64
C HIS A 29 -5.38 1.82 -20.03
N GLY A 30 -4.13 1.93 -20.48
CA GLY A 30 -3.54 3.21 -20.85
C GLY A 30 -3.31 4.16 -19.68
N VAL A 31 -3.20 3.64 -18.49
CA VAL A 31 -3.02 4.45 -17.27
C VAL A 31 -1.55 4.57 -16.93
N GLU A 32 -1.06 5.80 -16.86
CA GLU A 32 0.26 6.09 -16.34
C GLU A 32 0.18 6.29 -14.84
N TYR A 33 1.21 5.88 -14.12
CA TYR A 33 1.25 6.02 -12.67
C TYR A 33 2.67 6.20 -12.15
N GLU A 34 2.78 6.75 -10.95
CA GLU A 34 4.04 6.83 -10.23
C GLU A 34 4.20 5.59 -9.35
N SER A 35 5.37 4.98 -9.42
CA SER A 35 5.69 3.81 -8.60
C SER A 35 6.54 4.23 -7.40
N VAL A 36 6.16 3.78 -6.23
CA VAL A 36 6.94 3.97 -5.00
C VAL A 36 7.38 2.60 -4.49
N ASP A 37 8.66 2.30 -4.63
CA ASP A 37 9.25 1.10 -4.05
C ASP A 37 9.59 1.36 -2.58
N TYR A 38 8.61 1.17 -1.72
CA TYR A 38 8.73 1.52 -0.31
C TYR A 38 9.69 0.61 0.46
N HIS A 39 10.11 -0.51 -0.14
CA HIS A 39 11.17 -1.33 0.43
C HIS A 39 12.53 -0.63 0.34
N VAL A 40 12.69 0.24 -0.67
CA VAL A 40 13.90 1.02 -0.88
C VAL A 40 13.80 2.37 -0.19
N THR A 41 12.68 3.08 -0.39
CA THR A 41 12.52 4.44 0.14
C THR A 41 12.13 4.46 1.61
N GLY A 42 11.60 3.35 2.14
CA GLY A 42 10.90 3.34 3.41
C GLY A 42 9.55 4.03 3.29
N ILE A 43 8.84 4.10 4.39
CA ILE A 43 7.58 4.81 4.50
C ILE A 43 7.60 5.60 5.81
N GLN A 44 7.23 6.88 5.75
CA GLN A 44 7.15 7.74 6.92
C GLN A 44 5.85 7.48 7.67
N GLU A 45 5.84 7.79 8.98
CA GLU A 45 4.65 7.56 9.80
C GLU A 45 3.43 8.32 9.30
N ASP A 46 3.58 9.61 8.99
CA ASP A 46 2.46 10.42 8.50
C ASP A 46 2.00 9.98 7.11
N GLU A 47 2.90 9.49 6.28
CA GLU A 47 2.58 8.90 4.98
C GLU A 47 1.74 7.64 5.15
N LEU A 48 2.12 6.75 6.06
CA LEU A 48 1.36 5.55 6.35
C LEU A 48 -0.03 5.89 6.91
N ARG A 49 -0.10 6.81 7.86
CA ARG A 49 -1.37 7.24 8.43
C ARG A 49 -2.28 7.85 7.35
N GLY A 50 -1.71 8.60 6.43
CA GLY A 50 -2.44 9.15 5.29
C GLY A 50 -3.02 8.07 4.39
N LEU A 51 -2.24 7.02 4.09
CA LEU A 51 -2.71 5.89 3.30
C LEU A 51 -3.87 5.17 3.99
N LEU A 52 -3.73 4.90 5.29
CA LEU A 52 -4.78 4.24 6.07
C LEU A 52 -6.07 5.06 6.08
N SER A 53 -5.95 6.36 6.26
CA SER A 53 -7.10 7.27 6.22
C SER A 53 -7.80 7.23 4.86
N LYS A 54 -7.05 7.28 3.78
CA LYS A 54 -7.59 7.23 2.40
C LYS A 54 -8.23 5.88 2.09
N MET A 55 -7.72 4.81 2.67
CA MET A 55 -8.32 3.47 2.52
C MET A 55 -9.51 3.26 3.45
N GLY A 56 -9.64 4.06 4.49
CA GLY A 56 -10.69 3.91 5.49
C GLY A 56 -10.52 2.66 6.36
N CYS A 57 -9.28 2.30 6.67
CA CYS A 57 -8.99 1.08 7.44
C CYS A 57 -7.89 1.30 8.46
N GLY A 58 -7.73 0.31 9.36
CA GLY A 58 -6.65 0.31 10.32
C GLY A 58 -5.42 -0.45 9.81
N PRO A 59 -4.29 -0.34 10.53
CA PRO A 59 -3.04 -0.97 10.10
C PRO A 59 -3.10 -2.49 10.07
N ARG A 60 -3.93 -3.10 10.91
CA ARG A 60 -4.06 -4.57 10.95
C ARG A 60 -4.57 -5.13 9.63
N GLU A 61 -5.42 -4.38 8.94
CA GLU A 61 -6.03 -4.82 7.68
C GLU A 61 -5.04 -4.79 6.51
N VAL A 62 -3.94 -4.08 6.64
CA VAL A 62 -2.90 -4.00 5.62
C VAL A 62 -1.60 -4.70 6.03
N LEU A 63 -1.65 -5.48 7.08
CA LEU A 63 -0.51 -6.27 7.54
C LEU A 63 -0.33 -7.46 6.59
N ARG A 64 0.91 -7.65 6.12
CA ARG A 64 1.24 -8.75 5.20
C ARG A 64 1.44 -10.04 6.01
N MET A 65 0.36 -10.77 6.22
CA MET A 65 0.34 -11.95 7.09
C MET A 65 1.30 -13.07 6.64
N ARG A 66 1.64 -13.11 5.35
CA ARG A 66 2.55 -14.12 4.81
C ARG A 66 4.02 -13.83 5.12
N GLU A 67 4.31 -12.60 5.56
CA GLU A 67 5.67 -12.19 5.86
C GLU A 67 6.15 -12.85 7.14
N PRO A 68 7.27 -13.61 7.12
CA PRO A 68 7.78 -14.29 8.33
C PRO A 68 8.01 -13.35 9.50
N LEU A 69 8.37 -12.10 9.23
CA LEU A 69 8.62 -11.11 10.28
C LEU A 69 7.37 -10.82 11.12
N VAL A 70 6.18 -11.00 10.57
CA VAL A 70 4.92 -10.87 11.33
C VAL A 70 4.93 -11.81 12.53
N ALA A 71 5.25 -13.07 12.29
CA ALA A 71 5.32 -14.06 13.37
C ALA A 71 6.48 -13.79 14.33
N GLU A 72 7.63 -13.41 13.79
CA GLU A 72 8.83 -13.12 14.59
C GLU A 72 8.61 -11.97 15.56
N LEU A 73 7.88 -10.94 15.15
CA LEU A 73 7.59 -9.77 15.96
C LEU A 73 6.31 -9.92 16.78
N GLY A 74 5.50 -10.94 16.51
CA GLY A 74 4.18 -11.07 17.10
C GLY A 74 3.24 -9.96 16.69
N ALA A 75 3.42 -9.42 15.48
CA ALA A 75 2.67 -8.25 15.00
C ALA A 75 1.17 -8.51 14.86
N ASP A 76 0.76 -9.76 14.64
CA ASP A 76 -0.63 -10.15 14.49
C ASP A 76 -1.31 -10.52 15.82
N ALA A 77 -0.60 -10.42 16.93
CA ALA A 77 -1.16 -10.77 18.23
C ALA A 77 -2.33 -9.83 18.60
N PRO A 78 -3.40 -10.36 19.24
CA PRO A 78 -4.58 -9.55 19.55
C PRO A 78 -4.31 -8.34 20.45
N GLY A 79 -3.26 -8.42 21.28
CA GLY A 79 -2.91 -7.33 22.19
C GLY A 79 -2.09 -6.20 21.58
N VAL A 80 -1.68 -6.33 20.31
CA VAL A 80 -0.90 -5.28 19.64
C VAL A 80 -1.85 -4.17 19.19
N SER A 81 -1.59 -2.95 19.66
CA SER A 81 -2.41 -1.79 19.32
C SER A 81 -2.16 -1.31 17.90
N ASP A 82 -3.07 -0.49 17.36
CA ASP A 82 -2.89 0.14 16.07
C ASP A 82 -1.63 1.02 16.06
N GLU A 83 -1.37 1.75 17.14
CA GLU A 83 -0.18 2.59 17.26
C GLU A 83 1.10 1.76 17.23
N ASP A 84 1.11 0.61 17.90
CA ASP A 84 2.24 -0.30 17.86
C ASP A 84 2.46 -0.86 16.45
N LEU A 85 1.38 -1.23 15.76
CA LEU A 85 1.47 -1.73 14.38
C LEU A 85 2.01 -0.67 13.43
N ILE A 86 1.58 0.57 13.56
CA ILE A 86 2.09 1.67 12.73
C ILE A 86 3.60 1.81 12.96
N THR A 87 4.03 1.80 14.23
CA THR A 87 5.45 1.87 14.57
C THR A 87 6.24 0.71 13.96
N MET A 88 5.69 -0.49 14.05
CA MET A 88 6.33 -1.69 13.48
C MET A 88 6.46 -1.60 11.96
N ILE A 89 5.42 -1.17 11.26
CA ILE A 89 5.41 -1.05 9.81
C ILE A 89 6.41 0.01 9.35
N VAL A 90 6.46 1.15 10.03
CA VAL A 90 7.44 2.20 9.70
C VAL A 90 8.86 1.70 9.88
N ALA A 91 9.12 0.95 10.97
CA ALA A 91 10.42 0.37 11.22
C ALA A 91 10.77 -0.75 10.24
N SER A 92 9.77 -1.51 9.80
CA SER A 92 9.94 -2.66 8.92
C SER A 92 8.89 -2.64 7.81
N PRO A 93 9.09 -1.83 6.76
CA PRO A 93 8.08 -1.67 5.70
C PRO A 93 7.67 -2.96 5.00
N VAL A 94 8.46 -4.00 5.07
CA VAL A 94 8.12 -5.33 4.53
C VAL A 94 6.82 -5.88 5.13
N LEU A 95 6.42 -5.37 6.30
CA LEU A 95 5.17 -5.78 6.95
C LEU A 95 3.92 -5.22 6.24
N LEU A 96 4.08 -4.20 5.42
CA LEU A 96 2.96 -3.58 4.71
C LEU A 96 2.59 -4.38 3.47
N GLN A 97 1.31 -4.74 3.37
CA GLN A 97 0.79 -5.46 2.21
C GLN A 97 0.82 -4.57 0.97
N ARG A 98 0.91 -5.18 -0.19
CA ARG A 98 1.08 -4.48 -1.47
C ARG A 98 0.35 -5.21 -2.59
N PRO A 99 0.02 -4.52 -3.70
CA PRO A 99 0.23 -3.10 -3.94
C PRO A 99 -0.87 -2.23 -3.32
N ILE A 100 -0.55 -0.99 -2.98
CA ILE A 100 -1.53 0.00 -2.54
C ILE A 100 -1.58 1.09 -3.61
N ALA A 101 -2.75 1.31 -4.19
CA ALA A 101 -2.96 2.33 -5.21
C ALA A 101 -3.63 3.54 -4.58
N VAL A 102 -3.16 4.74 -4.93
CA VAL A 102 -3.63 6.02 -4.39
C VAL A 102 -3.95 6.96 -5.54
N HIS A 103 -5.12 7.57 -5.47
CA HIS A 103 -5.52 8.60 -6.43
C HIS A 103 -6.27 9.70 -5.70
N GLY A 104 -5.63 10.85 -5.54
CA GLY A 104 -6.21 11.96 -4.76
C GLY A 104 -6.38 11.58 -3.30
N ASP A 105 -7.61 11.69 -2.82
CA ASP A 105 -7.97 11.40 -1.43
C ASP A 105 -8.47 9.98 -1.20
N ARG A 106 -8.34 9.11 -2.21
CA ARG A 106 -8.77 7.71 -2.14
C ARG A 106 -7.60 6.78 -2.35
N ALA A 107 -7.63 5.67 -1.63
CA ALA A 107 -6.64 4.61 -1.80
C ALA A 107 -7.31 3.24 -1.62
N VAL A 108 -6.72 2.23 -2.23
CA VAL A 108 -7.16 0.84 -2.06
C VAL A 108 -5.96 -0.09 -1.95
N LEU A 109 -6.11 -1.14 -1.17
CA LEU A 109 -5.21 -2.29 -1.28
C LEU A 109 -5.68 -3.06 -2.52
N ALA A 110 -4.85 -3.09 -3.57
CA ALA A 110 -5.24 -3.65 -4.86
C ALA A 110 -5.12 -5.18 -4.88
N ARG A 111 -5.92 -5.82 -4.07
CA ARG A 111 -6.07 -7.28 -4.01
C ARG A 111 -7.56 -7.61 -3.88
N PRO A 112 -8.20 -8.06 -4.96
CA PRO A 112 -7.63 -8.29 -6.30
C PRO A 112 -7.19 -6.99 -6.98
N ILE A 113 -6.31 -7.12 -7.96
CA ILE A 113 -5.70 -5.95 -8.61
C ILE A 113 -6.70 -5.03 -9.30
N GLU A 114 -7.83 -5.59 -9.74
CA GLU A 114 -8.92 -4.83 -10.37
C GLU A 114 -9.47 -3.72 -9.48
N ARG A 115 -9.27 -3.82 -8.17
CA ARG A 115 -9.72 -2.77 -7.25
C ARG A 115 -9.05 -1.42 -7.55
N ALA A 116 -7.86 -1.42 -8.12
CA ALA A 116 -7.20 -0.17 -8.51
C ALA A 116 -8.01 0.60 -9.56
N LEU A 117 -8.78 -0.09 -10.40
CA LEU A 117 -9.60 0.54 -11.43
C LEU A 117 -10.75 1.37 -10.83
N GLU A 118 -11.13 1.07 -9.59
CA GLU A 118 -12.18 1.83 -8.88
C GLU A 118 -11.76 3.27 -8.59
N LEU A 119 -10.45 3.54 -8.64
CA LEU A 119 -9.90 4.87 -8.38
C LEU A 119 -9.88 5.78 -9.61
N LEU A 120 -10.13 5.24 -10.77
CA LEU A 120 -10.01 5.95 -12.04
C LEU A 120 -11.27 6.70 -12.43
#